data_9e2c0168208a2f91e16a487d16b0e66c
#
_entry.id   9e2c0168208a2f91e16a487d16b0e66c
#
_cell.length_a   1.000
_cell.length_b   1.000
_cell.length_c   1.000
_cell.angle_alpha   90.00
_cell.angle_beta   90.00
_cell.angle_gamma   90.00
#
_symmetry.space_group_name_H-M   'P 1'
#
loop_
_entity.id
_entity.type
_entity.pdbx_description
1 polymer ?
#
loop_
_entity_poly.entity_id
_entity_poly.type
_entity_poly.pdbx_seq_one_letter_code
_entity_poly.pdbx_strand_id
1 'polypeptide(L)'
;MLHHVSVGVTDVERAARFYDAVMEALGYRRIMQFLPSAVAYGLDAPSFWVQQPADGGPATVGNGTHIGFTARSKDAVDAFFAAAMEAGGLDNGPPGPRPDYGPEYYGAFVLDLDGNRLEAVLYPMGKAKPKAKKKVKARPARKAGKSKSAPKRKPAKRSRRK
;
A
#
# COMPACT_ATOMS: atom_id res chain seq x y z
N MET A 1 -2.71 1.90 6.86
CA MET A 1 -2.74 0.63 6.09
C MET A 1 -3.92 0.69 5.13
N LEU A 2 -3.74 0.30 3.87
CA LEU A 2 -4.83 0.29 2.89
C LEU A 2 -5.82 -0.84 3.18
N HIS A 3 -7.12 -0.59 3.02
CA HIS A 3 -8.17 -1.62 3.04
C HIS A 3 -8.36 -2.19 1.63
N HIS A 4 -8.52 -1.33 0.65
CA HIS A 4 -8.62 -1.70 -0.77
C HIS A 4 -8.15 -0.55 -1.66
N VAL A 5 -7.97 -0.85 -2.94
CA VAL A 5 -7.68 0.11 -4.01
C VAL A 5 -8.58 -0.17 -5.21
N SER A 6 -8.92 0.86 -5.97
CA SER A 6 -9.75 0.76 -7.17
C SER A 6 -9.03 1.33 -8.38
N VAL A 7 -9.27 0.74 -9.54
CA VAL A 7 -8.88 1.30 -10.85
C VAL A 7 -10.12 1.51 -11.71
N GLY A 8 -10.11 2.58 -12.50
CA GLY A 8 -11.12 2.86 -13.50
C GLY A 8 -10.82 2.12 -14.80
N VAL A 9 -11.86 1.55 -15.41
CA VAL A 9 -11.80 0.90 -16.73
C VAL A 9 -12.98 1.30 -17.60
N THR A 10 -12.77 1.28 -18.90
CA THR A 10 -13.80 1.66 -19.87
C THR A 10 -14.93 0.63 -19.97
N ASP A 11 -14.58 -0.67 -19.93
CA ASP A 11 -15.48 -1.81 -20.01
C ASP A 11 -15.13 -2.82 -18.94
N VAL A 12 -15.96 -2.91 -17.90
CA VAL A 12 -15.73 -3.78 -16.76
C VAL A 12 -15.78 -5.26 -17.12
N GLU A 13 -16.63 -5.68 -18.05
CA GLU A 13 -16.72 -7.08 -18.48
C GLU A 13 -15.48 -7.51 -19.27
N ARG A 14 -15.01 -6.64 -20.17
CA ARG A 14 -13.75 -6.85 -20.89
C ARG A 14 -12.56 -6.88 -19.93
N ALA A 15 -12.48 -5.91 -19.03
CA ALA A 15 -11.42 -5.84 -18.02
C ALA A 15 -11.47 -7.05 -17.07
N ALA A 16 -12.66 -7.51 -16.69
CA ALA A 16 -12.80 -8.68 -15.82
C ALA A 16 -12.18 -9.94 -16.43
N ARG A 17 -12.28 -10.17 -17.74
CA ARG A 17 -11.61 -11.31 -18.40
C ARG A 17 -10.09 -11.23 -18.30
N PHE A 18 -9.52 -10.04 -18.46
CA PHE A 18 -8.10 -9.79 -18.26
C PHE A 18 -7.70 -10.04 -16.80
N TYR A 19 -8.43 -9.41 -15.87
CA TYR A 19 -8.09 -9.50 -14.45
C TYR A 19 -8.32 -10.88 -13.86
N ASP A 20 -9.27 -11.67 -14.35
CA ASP A 20 -9.42 -13.07 -13.94
C ASP A 20 -8.15 -13.87 -14.21
N ALA A 21 -7.58 -13.75 -15.42
CA ALA A 21 -6.39 -14.48 -15.81
C ALA A 21 -5.15 -14.07 -14.98
N VAL A 22 -4.92 -12.76 -14.85
CA VAL A 22 -3.71 -12.26 -14.13
C VAL A 22 -3.81 -12.47 -12.62
N MET A 23 -5.00 -12.38 -12.05
CA MET A 23 -5.22 -12.61 -10.62
C MET A 23 -5.14 -14.09 -10.26
N GLU A 24 -5.67 -14.98 -11.10
CA GLU A 24 -5.54 -16.43 -10.92
C GLU A 24 -4.07 -16.88 -10.92
N ALA A 25 -3.25 -16.33 -11.83
CA ALA A 25 -1.81 -16.61 -11.88
C ALA A 25 -1.09 -16.25 -10.56
N LEU A 26 -1.59 -15.26 -9.82
CA LEU A 26 -1.09 -14.87 -8.50
C LEU A 26 -1.75 -15.60 -7.33
N GLY A 27 -2.78 -16.44 -7.62
CA GLY A 27 -3.57 -17.15 -6.61
C GLY A 27 -4.64 -16.29 -5.93
N TYR A 28 -5.01 -15.17 -6.54
CA TYR A 28 -6.19 -14.36 -6.18
C TYR A 28 -7.40 -14.82 -6.99
N ARG A 29 -8.59 -14.46 -6.55
CA ARG A 29 -9.83 -14.79 -7.23
C ARG A 29 -10.80 -13.63 -7.24
N ARG A 30 -11.79 -13.66 -8.13
CA ARG A 30 -12.92 -12.76 -8.08
C ARG A 30 -13.75 -13.07 -6.83
N ILE A 31 -13.93 -12.08 -5.96
CA ILE A 31 -14.66 -12.18 -4.69
C ILE A 31 -16.07 -11.63 -4.82
N MET A 32 -16.22 -10.54 -5.58
CA MET A 32 -17.50 -9.86 -5.78
C MET A 32 -17.64 -9.39 -7.22
N GLN A 33 -18.90 -9.28 -7.67
CA GLN A 33 -19.22 -8.69 -8.98
C GLN A 33 -20.54 -7.93 -8.92
N PHE A 34 -20.58 -6.79 -9.60
CA PHE A 34 -21.74 -5.92 -9.78
C PHE A 34 -21.75 -5.45 -11.22
N LEU A 35 -21.85 -6.39 -12.17
CA LEU A 35 -21.82 -6.07 -13.59
C LEU A 35 -23.06 -5.24 -14.01
N PRO A 36 -22.88 -4.28 -14.93
CA PRO A 36 -21.63 -3.94 -15.64
C PRO A 36 -20.73 -2.93 -14.90
N SER A 37 -20.97 -2.63 -13.62
CA SER A 37 -20.37 -1.49 -12.94
C SER A 37 -19.03 -1.79 -12.26
N ALA A 38 -18.87 -3.00 -11.66
CA ALA A 38 -17.66 -3.32 -10.90
C ALA A 38 -17.43 -4.82 -10.71
N VAL A 39 -16.16 -5.21 -10.56
CA VAL A 39 -15.72 -6.50 -10.03
C VAL A 39 -14.63 -6.29 -8.99
N ALA A 40 -14.46 -7.24 -8.08
CA ALA A 40 -13.42 -7.16 -7.05
C ALA A 40 -12.69 -8.48 -6.85
N TYR A 41 -11.41 -8.37 -6.58
CA TYR A 41 -10.47 -9.47 -6.41
C TYR A 41 -9.82 -9.46 -5.03
N GLY A 42 -9.39 -10.63 -4.58
CA GLY A 42 -8.69 -10.81 -3.32
C GLY A 42 -8.47 -12.27 -2.98
N LEU A 43 -8.01 -12.56 -1.76
CA LEU A 43 -7.93 -13.92 -1.22
C LEU A 43 -9.23 -14.28 -0.49
N ASP A 44 -9.46 -13.68 0.66
CA ASP A 44 -10.61 -13.94 1.53
C ASP A 44 -11.61 -12.77 1.53
N ALA A 45 -11.16 -11.58 1.18
CA ALA A 45 -11.96 -10.37 1.09
C ALA A 45 -11.55 -9.53 -0.13
N PRO A 46 -12.45 -8.67 -0.65
CA PRO A 46 -12.16 -7.80 -1.77
C PRO A 46 -11.14 -6.73 -1.37
N SER A 47 -9.99 -6.73 -2.02
CA SER A 47 -8.90 -5.76 -1.77
C SER A 47 -8.47 -4.97 -3.01
N PHE A 48 -8.88 -5.43 -4.19
CA PHE A 48 -8.64 -4.74 -5.45
C PHE A 48 -9.92 -4.69 -6.27
N TRP A 49 -10.34 -3.48 -6.66
CA TRP A 49 -11.56 -3.23 -7.42
C TRP A 49 -11.26 -2.74 -8.82
N VAL A 50 -12.00 -3.25 -9.78
CA VAL A 50 -12.02 -2.82 -11.18
C VAL A 50 -13.44 -2.32 -11.46
N GLN A 51 -13.59 -1.05 -11.81
CA GLN A 51 -14.90 -0.42 -11.86
C GLN A 51 -15.00 0.67 -12.91
N GLN A 52 -16.22 1.03 -13.26
CA GLN A 52 -16.48 2.25 -14.01
C GLN A 52 -16.04 3.49 -13.21
N PRO A 53 -15.53 4.55 -13.87
CA PRO A 53 -15.24 5.82 -13.21
C PRO A 53 -16.45 6.35 -12.44
N ALA A 54 -16.24 6.86 -11.23
CA ALA A 54 -17.30 7.28 -10.33
C ALA A 54 -18.10 8.51 -10.85
N ASP A 55 -17.49 9.30 -11.71
CA ASP A 55 -18.10 10.47 -12.34
C ASP A 55 -18.85 10.14 -13.65
N GLY A 56 -18.82 8.86 -14.09
CA GLY A 56 -19.41 8.41 -15.34
C GLY A 56 -18.68 8.88 -16.61
N GLY A 57 -17.52 9.53 -16.44
CA GLY A 57 -16.66 9.94 -17.54
C GLY A 57 -15.81 8.80 -18.10
N PRO A 58 -14.95 9.06 -19.10
CA PRO A 58 -14.02 8.08 -19.63
C PRO A 58 -13.00 7.65 -18.59
N ALA A 59 -12.61 6.37 -18.60
CA ALA A 59 -11.54 5.89 -17.74
C ALA A 59 -10.22 6.59 -18.09
N THR A 60 -9.47 7.00 -17.06
CA THR A 60 -8.15 7.58 -17.19
C THR A 60 -7.19 6.95 -16.18
N VAL A 61 -5.92 6.85 -16.55
CA VAL A 61 -4.88 6.35 -15.65
C VAL A 61 -4.33 7.48 -14.77
N GLY A 62 -3.98 7.16 -13.53
CA GLY A 62 -3.31 8.11 -12.65
C GLY A 62 -1.83 8.30 -13.05
N ASN A 63 -1.40 9.54 -13.27
CA ASN A 63 0.01 9.82 -13.54
C ASN A 63 0.86 9.49 -12.30
N GLY A 64 1.82 8.57 -12.45
CA GLY A 64 2.67 8.08 -11.37
C GLY A 64 2.05 6.94 -10.53
N THR A 65 0.79 6.57 -10.77
CA THR A 65 0.15 5.45 -10.07
C THR A 65 0.55 4.12 -10.67
N HIS A 66 0.90 3.14 -9.82
CA HIS A 66 0.92 1.72 -10.19
C HIS A 66 0.45 0.87 -9.01
N ILE A 67 -0.04 -0.32 -9.30
CA ILE A 67 -0.56 -1.26 -8.29
C ILE A 67 0.34 -2.50 -8.28
N GLY A 68 1.04 -2.73 -7.16
CA GLY A 68 1.87 -3.91 -6.95
C GLY A 68 1.10 -5.01 -6.20
N PHE A 69 1.01 -6.19 -6.83
CA PHE A 69 0.43 -7.40 -6.24
C PHE A 69 1.52 -8.31 -5.72
N THR A 70 1.35 -8.84 -4.51
CA THR A 70 2.30 -9.79 -3.93
C THR A 70 2.19 -11.14 -4.66
N ALA A 71 3.31 -11.62 -5.18
CA ALA A 71 3.45 -12.97 -5.71
C ALA A 71 4.09 -13.90 -4.67
N ARG A 72 3.78 -15.19 -4.72
CA ARG A 72 4.29 -16.20 -3.78
C ARG A 72 5.59 -16.88 -4.24
N SER A 73 5.91 -16.77 -5.53
CA SER A 73 7.10 -17.36 -6.15
C SER A 73 7.48 -16.58 -7.41
N LYS A 74 8.68 -16.83 -7.94
CA LYS A 74 9.09 -16.32 -9.25
C LYS A 74 8.18 -16.84 -10.36
N ASP A 75 7.84 -18.12 -10.31
CA ASP A 75 6.94 -18.74 -11.28
C ASP A 75 5.56 -18.06 -11.33
N ALA A 76 5.05 -17.57 -10.19
CA ALA A 76 3.82 -16.81 -10.15
C ALA A 76 3.97 -15.41 -10.80
N VAL A 77 5.13 -14.77 -10.68
CA VAL A 77 5.44 -13.51 -11.38
C VAL A 77 5.51 -13.75 -12.89
N ASP A 78 6.18 -14.83 -13.30
CA ASP A 78 6.31 -15.20 -14.72
C ASP A 78 4.94 -15.56 -15.32
N ALA A 79 4.11 -16.31 -14.59
CA ALA A 79 2.76 -16.68 -15.00
C ALA A 79 1.83 -15.46 -15.10
N PHE A 80 1.93 -14.51 -14.16
CA PHE A 80 1.19 -13.24 -14.22
C PHE A 80 1.50 -12.48 -15.50
N PHE A 81 2.79 -12.35 -15.85
CA PHE A 81 3.21 -11.65 -17.05
C PHE A 81 2.70 -12.34 -18.32
N ALA A 82 2.86 -13.66 -18.40
CA ALA A 82 2.37 -14.44 -19.53
C ALA A 82 0.85 -14.30 -19.70
N ALA A 83 0.10 -14.43 -18.61
CA ALA A 83 -1.36 -14.27 -18.62
C ALA A 83 -1.78 -12.85 -19.05
N ALA A 84 -1.05 -11.82 -18.62
CA ALA A 84 -1.33 -10.44 -19.02
C ALA A 84 -1.11 -10.25 -20.54
N MET A 85 -0.03 -10.78 -21.08
CA MET A 85 0.26 -10.69 -22.53
C MET A 85 -0.80 -11.44 -23.35
N GLU A 86 -1.18 -12.64 -22.93
CA GLU A 86 -2.21 -13.45 -23.60
C GLU A 86 -3.58 -12.77 -23.56
N ALA A 87 -3.90 -12.10 -22.45
CA ALA A 87 -5.16 -11.37 -22.28
C ALA A 87 -5.18 -9.98 -22.94
N GLY A 88 -4.13 -9.61 -23.68
CA GLY A 88 -4.05 -8.36 -24.45
C GLY A 88 -3.49 -7.16 -23.69
N GLY A 89 -2.87 -7.36 -22.54
CA GLY A 89 -2.10 -6.33 -21.85
C GLY A 89 -0.80 -5.99 -22.60
N LEU A 90 -0.12 -4.94 -22.15
CA LEU A 90 1.13 -4.50 -22.77
C LEU A 90 2.30 -4.72 -21.81
N ASP A 91 3.45 -5.09 -22.38
CA ASP A 91 4.72 -5.18 -21.65
C ASP A 91 5.16 -3.79 -21.15
N ASN A 92 5.42 -3.69 -19.86
CA ASN A 92 5.97 -2.51 -19.20
C ASN A 92 7.20 -2.87 -18.34
N GLY A 93 7.77 -4.04 -18.53
CA GLY A 93 8.96 -4.57 -17.87
C GLY A 93 8.83 -6.07 -17.61
N PRO A 94 9.53 -6.93 -18.41
CA PRO A 94 9.38 -8.39 -18.32
C PRO A 94 9.85 -8.94 -16.97
N PRO A 95 9.47 -10.19 -16.61
CA PRO A 95 9.86 -10.82 -15.37
C PRO A 95 11.38 -10.82 -15.18
N GLY A 96 11.84 -10.48 -13.98
CA GLY A 96 13.26 -10.48 -13.69
C GLY A 96 13.61 -9.86 -12.34
N PRO A 97 14.88 -10.02 -11.93
CA PRO A 97 15.40 -9.36 -10.74
C PRO A 97 15.47 -7.85 -10.92
N ARG A 98 15.22 -7.11 -9.82
CA ARG A 98 15.31 -5.64 -9.77
C ARG A 98 16.26 -5.24 -8.62
N PRO A 99 17.58 -5.32 -8.83
CA PRO A 99 18.57 -5.11 -7.78
C PRO A 99 18.51 -3.71 -7.16
N ASP A 100 18.09 -2.70 -7.94
CA ASP A 100 17.91 -1.32 -7.45
C ASP A 100 16.78 -1.19 -6.42
N TYR A 101 15.81 -2.11 -6.42
CA TYR A 101 14.72 -2.15 -5.45
C TYR A 101 15.05 -3.06 -4.25
N GLY A 102 16.04 -3.92 -4.39
CA GLY A 102 16.53 -4.81 -3.35
C GLY A 102 17.13 -6.11 -3.90
N PRO A 103 18.03 -6.76 -3.15
CA PRO A 103 18.80 -7.92 -3.65
C PRO A 103 17.91 -9.15 -3.94
N GLU A 104 16.74 -9.23 -3.34
CA GLU A 104 15.82 -10.36 -3.51
C GLU A 104 14.53 -9.96 -4.25
N TYR A 105 14.49 -8.73 -4.79
CA TYR A 105 13.33 -8.24 -5.52
C TYR A 105 13.24 -8.90 -6.89
N TYR A 106 12.12 -9.55 -7.16
CA TYR A 106 11.80 -10.13 -8.46
C TYR A 106 10.42 -9.68 -8.88
N GLY A 107 10.28 -9.03 -10.03
CA GLY A 107 9.01 -8.44 -10.44
C GLY A 107 8.82 -8.38 -11.94
N ALA A 108 7.59 -8.24 -12.36
CA ALA A 108 7.15 -7.98 -13.72
C ALA A 108 6.13 -6.85 -13.72
N PHE A 109 6.16 -6.03 -14.77
CA PHE A 109 5.29 -4.88 -14.94
C PHE A 109 4.51 -5.00 -16.23
N VAL A 110 3.22 -4.68 -16.20
CA VAL A 110 2.35 -4.68 -17.36
C VAL A 110 1.43 -3.48 -17.34
N LEU A 111 0.87 -3.13 -18.49
CA LEU A 111 -0.30 -2.27 -18.59
C LEU A 111 -1.53 -3.14 -18.84
N ASP A 112 -2.64 -2.82 -18.17
CA ASP A 112 -3.92 -3.43 -18.50
C ASP A 112 -4.51 -2.88 -19.80
N LEU A 113 -5.73 -3.26 -20.13
CA LEU A 113 -6.41 -2.88 -21.39
C LEU A 113 -6.79 -1.40 -21.47
N ASP A 114 -6.74 -0.68 -20.34
CA ASP A 114 -7.02 0.76 -20.23
C ASP A 114 -5.76 1.57 -19.87
N GLY A 115 -4.60 0.91 -19.77
CA GLY A 115 -3.30 1.52 -19.50
C GLY A 115 -2.96 1.66 -18.01
N ASN A 116 -3.74 1.07 -17.09
CA ASN A 116 -3.36 1.03 -15.69
C ASN A 116 -2.08 0.21 -15.49
N ARG A 117 -1.15 0.74 -14.69
CA ARG A 117 0.14 0.09 -14.40
C ARG A 117 -0.02 -0.93 -13.29
N LEU A 118 0.30 -2.17 -13.61
CA LEU A 118 0.25 -3.30 -12.69
C LEU A 118 1.63 -3.91 -12.53
N GLU A 119 1.90 -4.42 -11.35
CA GLU A 119 3.12 -5.13 -11.03
C GLU A 119 2.78 -6.43 -10.29
N ALA A 120 3.43 -7.52 -10.65
CA ALA A 120 3.55 -8.68 -9.77
C ALA A 120 4.94 -8.67 -9.13
N VAL A 121 5.01 -8.75 -7.81
CA VAL A 121 6.26 -8.67 -7.08
C VAL A 121 6.41 -9.80 -6.07
N LEU A 122 7.51 -10.53 -6.20
CA LEU A 122 8.06 -11.35 -5.13
C LEU A 122 9.14 -10.52 -4.42
N TYR A 123 8.80 -10.04 -3.25
CA TYR A 123 9.76 -9.47 -2.35
C TYR A 123 9.64 -10.22 -1.03
N PRO A 124 10.68 -10.94 -0.58
CA PRO A 124 10.62 -11.61 0.69
C PRO A 124 10.31 -10.53 1.73
N MET A 125 9.08 -10.48 2.19
CA MET A 125 8.69 -9.67 3.35
C MET A 125 9.55 -10.20 4.49
N GLY A 126 10.80 -9.71 4.53
CA GLY A 126 11.81 -10.19 5.45
C GLY A 126 11.22 -10.24 6.83
N LYS A 127 11.44 -11.33 7.54
CA LYS A 127 11.36 -11.33 9.00
C LYS A 127 11.97 -10.02 9.44
N ALA A 128 11.14 -9.07 9.87
CA ALA A 128 11.59 -7.76 10.33
C ALA A 128 12.71 -8.07 11.32
N LYS A 129 13.98 -7.74 10.97
CA LYS A 129 15.08 -7.94 11.90
C LYS A 129 14.60 -7.29 13.18
N PRO A 130 14.53 -8.02 14.32
CA PRO A 130 14.03 -7.44 15.55
C PRO A 130 14.84 -6.17 15.76
N LYS A 131 14.17 -5.00 15.72
CA LYS A 131 14.83 -3.71 15.96
C LYS A 131 15.59 -3.90 17.25
N ALA A 132 16.95 -3.90 17.19
CA ALA A 132 17.79 -4.02 18.34
C ALA A 132 17.25 -3.00 19.35
N LYS A 133 16.73 -3.48 20.49
CA LYS A 133 16.23 -2.61 21.55
C LYS A 133 17.40 -1.70 21.91
N LYS A 134 17.39 -0.43 21.47
CA LYS A 134 18.34 0.57 21.94
C LYS A 134 18.19 0.54 23.45
N LYS A 135 19.24 0.03 24.16
CA LYS A 135 19.32 0.14 25.60
C LYS A 135 19.19 1.62 25.93
N VAL A 136 18.02 2.01 26.42
CA VAL A 136 17.83 3.34 27.00
C VAL A 136 18.77 3.41 28.17
N LYS A 137 19.88 4.14 28.01
CA LYS A 137 20.77 4.44 29.14
C LYS A 137 19.91 5.17 30.17
N ALA A 138 19.74 4.54 31.34
CA ALA A 138 19.04 5.15 32.45
C ALA A 138 19.70 6.49 32.75
N ARG A 139 18.89 7.55 32.70
CA ARG A 139 19.28 8.92 33.04
C ARG A 139 19.66 8.91 34.55
N PRO A 140 20.83 9.38 34.95
CA PRO A 140 21.20 9.38 36.38
C PRO A 140 20.17 10.25 37.14
N ALA A 141 19.72 9.72 38.28
CA ALA A 141 18.79 10.40 39.19
C ALA A 141 19.35 11.76 39.61
N ARG A 142 18.60 12.80 39.34
CA ARG A 142 18.88 14.17 39.74
C ARG A 142 18.78 14.22 41.26
N LYS A 143 19.91 14.45 41.99
CA LYS A 143 19.93 14.64 43.43
C LYS A 143 19.01 15.82 43.78
N ALA A 144 18.07 15.56 44.70
CA ALA A 144 17.16 16.60 45.22
C ALA A 144 17.97 17.70 45.90
N GLY A 145 17.94 18.89 45.32
CA GLY A 145 18.52 20.09 45.92
C GLY A 145 17.67 20.58 47.10
N LYS A 146 18.30 20.84 48.21
CA LYS A 146 17.70 21.36 49.45
C LYS A 146 16.93 22.64 49.14
N SER A 147 15.67 22.69 49.53
CA SER A 147 14.78 23.86 49.46
C SER A 147 15.31 24.94 50.43
N LYS A 148 15.63 26.13 49.87
CA LYS A 148 15.88 27.34 50.69
C LYS A 148 14.53 27.93 51.00
N SER A 149 14.27 28.18 52.28
CA SER A 149 13.08 28.82 52.86
C SER A 149 12.81 30.19 52.23
N ALA A 150 11.56 30.45 51.89
CA ALA A 150 11.08 31.76 51.40
C ALA A 150 11.00 32.81 52.53
N PRO A 151 11.29 34.09 52.25
CA PRO A 151 11.17 35.16 53.22
C PRO A 151 9.72 35.58 53.49
N LYS A 152 9.38 35.78 54.77
CA LYS A 152 8.07 36.24 55.25
C LYS A 152 7.73 37.61 54.71
N ARG A 153 6.61 37.74 54.01
CA ARG A 153 6.00 39.02 53.59
C ARG A 153 5.35 39.70 54.77
N LYS A 154 5.70 41.02 55.01
CA LYS A 154 5.04 41.89 55.96
C LYS A 154 3.66 42.36 55.44
N PRO A 155 2.65 42.56 56.31
CA PRO A 155 1.32 43.02 55.88
C PRO A 155 1.30 44.48 55.48
N ALA A 156 0.62 44.81 54.39
CA ALA A 156 0.43 46.17 53.90
C ALA A 156 -0.64 46.89 54.73
N LYS A 157 -0.35 48.13 55.15
CA LYS A 157 -1.26 49.02 55.86
C LYS A 157 -2.40 49.49 54.92
N ARG A 158 -3.63 49.33 55.37
CA ARG A 158 -4.85 49.88 54.79
C ARG A 158 -4.89 51.39 54.96
N SER A 159 -4.78 52.14 53.92
CA SER A 159 -5.05 53.59 53.88
C SER A 159 -6.56 53.81 53.69
N ARG A 160 -7.25 54.46 54.66
CA ARG A 160 -8.58 55.07 54.51
C ARG A 160 -8.42 56.37 53.78
N ARG A 161 -9.19 56.66 52.76
CA ARG A 161 -9.53 58.03 52.34
C ARG A 161 -11.06 58.17 52.32
N LYS A 162 -11.42 59.36 52.81
CA LYS A 162 -12.77 59.89 52.94
C LYS A 162 -13.51 59.94 51.59
#